data_d245f0e84a5f05853a1f977696a620b0
#
_entry.id   d245f0e84a5f05853a1f977696a620b0
#
_cell.length_a   1.000
_cell.length_b   1.000
_cell.length_c   1.000
_cell.angle_alpha   90.00
_cell.angle_beta   90.00
_cell.angle_gamma   90.00
#
_symmetry.space_group_name_H-M   'P 1'
#
loop_
_entity.id
_entity.type
_entity.pdbx_description
1 polymer ?
#
loop_
_entity_poly.entity_id
_entity_poly.type
_entity_poly.pdbx_seq_one_letter_code
_entity_poly.pdbx_strand_id
1 'polypeptide(L)'
;MVVDLRSDTVTKPSDAMRDAARDAEVGDDVYQDDPSVNELEARAAEILDKEAALFVPTGTMGNHVAIRTHTDRGQELLCDQHAHAVKWELGGAAQLSGLQTRPIDFGEEAVPTPEAVEDAIVGEDLHKAGTGLFCLENTHNYRGGVAIPKEDIDAAAKAAKAHDVPVHLDGARLFNAAAALDTDPAELVEHVDSVMFCLSKGLGAPVGSMVVGSQEFIDAARRNRKLFGGGMRQAGIIAAPGLLALEDRSHLEADHERAATLADALDGMPGIEASEPDTNIVVADVSGAGQNADPFVADIERHGVLAVPFSETTVRFTTNWDVDDGDIEEAIDSVRVALED
;
A
#
# COMPACT_ATOMS: atom_id res chain seq x y z
N MET A 1 -22.91 17.66 -2.56
CA MET A 1 -22.54 16.35 -1.92
C MET A 1 -21.12 16.51 -1.40
N VAL A 2 -20.66 15.70 -0.46
CA VAL A 2 -19.24 15.78 -0.03
C VAL A 2 -18.49 14.71 -0.85
N VAL A 3 -17.48 15.16 -1.62
CA VAL A 3 -16.59 14.28 -2.39
C VAL A 3 -15.35 13.99 -1.54
N ASP A 4 -15.18 12.74 -1.11
CA ASP A 4 -14.10 12.35 -0.21
C ASP A 4 -12.91 11.75 -0.97
N LEU A 5 -11.90 12.59 -1.21
CA LEU A 5 -10.66 12.25 -1.90
C LEU A 5 -9.45 12.15 -0.93
N ARG A 6 -9.70 11.96 0.37
CA ARG A 6 -8.60 11.87 1.36
C ARG A 6 -7.75 10.62 1.18
N SER A 7 -8.36 9.50 0.86
CA SER A 7 -7.69 8.19 0.72
C SER A 7 -8.67 7.16 0.15
N ASP A 8 -8.14 6.13 -0.50
CA ASP A 8 -8.89 4.93 -0.85
C ASP A 8 -9.26 4.04 0.35
N THR A 9 -8.88 4.44 1.56
CA THR A 9 -9.28 3.79 2.82
C THR A 9 -10.62 4.30 3.38
N VAL A 10 -11.20 5.35 2.79
CA VAL A 10 -12.48 5.93 3.25
C VAL A 10 -13.70 5.24 2.65
N THR A 11 -13.47 4.34 1.70
CA THR A 11 -14.51 3.62 0.95
C THR A 11 -15.42 2.81 1.85
N LYS A 12 -16.68 2.67 1.41
CA LYS A 12 -17.69 1.88 2.11
C LYS A 12 -17.87 0.54 1.40
N PRO A 13 -18.07 -0.56 2.16
CA PRO A 13 -18.33 -1.85 1.55
C PRO A 13 -19.64 -1.82 0.76
N SER A 14 -19.65 -2.45 -0.42
CA SER A 14 -20.85 -2.61 -1.25
C SER A 14 -21.92 -3.44 -0.54
N ASP A 15 -23.16 -3.42 -1.06
CA ASP A 15 -24.22 -4.29 -0.57
C ASP A 15 -23.85 -5.77 -0.70
N ALA A 16 -23.19 -6.17 -1.79
CA ALA A 16 -22.68 -7.53 -1.96
C ALA A 16 -21.65 -7.92 -0.88
N MET A 17 -20.73 -7.02 -0.53
CA MET A 17 -19.78 -7.25 0.56
C MET A 17 -20.46 -7.34 1.92
N ARG A 18 -21.51 -6.52 2.16
CA ARG A 18 -22.31 -6.58 3.41
C ARG A 18 -23.09 -7.89 3.51
N ASP A 19 -23.65 -8.36 2.40
CA ASP A 19 -24.34 -9.63 2.32
C ASP A 19 -23.37 -10.80 2.52
N ALA A 20 -22.18 -10.76 1.89
CA ALA A 20 -21.14 -11.76 2.10
C ALA A 20 -20.69 -11.83 3.57
N ALA A 21 -20.53 -10.68 4.23
CA ALA A 21 -20.19 -10.62 5.66
C ALA A 21 -21.29 -11.23 6.55
N ARG A 22 -22.56 -10.98 6.22
CA ARG A 22 -23.71 -11.51 6.96
C ARG A 22 -23.83 -13.04 6.82
N ASP A 23 -23.59 -13.54 5.62
CA ASP A 23 -23.84 -14.94 5.26
C ASP A 23 -22.56 -15.80 5.27
N ALA A 24 -21.41 -15.22 5.70
CA ALA A 24 -20.11 -15.89 5.74
C ALA A 24 -20.18 -17.20 6.54
N GLU A 25 -19.63 -18.26 5.97
CA GLU A 25 -19.34 -19.47 6.71
C GLU A 25 -18.11 -19.24 7.60
N VAL A 26 -18.20 -19.53 8.89
CA VAL A 26 -17.17 -19.17 9.88
C VAL A 26 -16.73 -20.34 10.73
N GLY A 27 -15.48 -20.27 11.17
CA GLY A 27 -14.85 -21.17 12.13
C GLY A 27 -13.82 -20.40 12.98
N ASP A 28 -12.97 -21.09 13.74
CA ASP A 28 -11.93 -20.42 14.51
C ASP A 28 -10.64 -20.30 13.67
N ASP A 29 -10.30 -19.09 13.19
CA ASP A 29 -9.10 -18.81 12.41
C ASP A 29 -7.80 -19.22 13.13
N VAL A 30 -7.75 -19.20 14.45
CA VAL A 30 -6.57 -19.66 15.21
C VAL A 30 -6.32 -21.16 15.04
N TYR A 31 -7.39 -21.95 14.84
CA TYR A 31 -7.30 -23.38 14.54
C TYR A 31 -7.28 -23.67 13.03
N GLN A 32 -7.32 -22.60 12.20
CA GLN A 32 -7.43 -22.70 10.74
C GLN A 32 -8.71 -23.43 10.29
N ASP A 33 -9.80 -23.28 11.08
CA ASP A 33 -11.09 -23.90 10.84
C ASP A 33 -12.10 -22.95 10.18
N ASP A 34 -11.72 -21.66 9.92
CA ASP A 34 -12.60 -20.69 9.28
C ASP A 34 -12.57 -20.85 7.75
N PRO A 35 -13.66 -21.34 7.11
CA PRO A 35 -13.65 -21.65 5.69
C PRO A 35 -13.44 -20.41 4.82
N SER A 36 -14.07 -19.28 5.19
CA SER A 36 -13.95 -18.04 4.41
C SER A 36 -12.55 -17.43 4.49
N VAL A 37 -11.87 -17.54 5.64
CA VAL A 37 -10.47 -17.14 5.75
C VAL A 37 -9.58 -18.04 4.92
N ASN A 38 -9.78 -19.36 5.01
CA ASN A 38 -8.97 -20.33 4.26
C ASN A 38 -9.12 -20.14 2.74
N GLU A 39 -10.33 -19.83 2.26
CA GLU A 39 -10.60 -19.54 0.86
C GLU A 39 -9.89 -18.26 0.40
N LEU A 40 -9.97 -17.18 1.20
CA LEU A 40 -9.29 -15.93 0.91
C LEU A 40 -7.75 -16.12 0.89
N GLU A 41 -7.19 -16.84 1.88
CA GLU A 41 -5.76 -17.13 1.93
C GLU A 41 -5.31 -17.97 0.71
N ALA A 42 -6.05 -19.00 0.34
CA ALA A 42 -5.76 -19.82 -0.83
C ALA A 42 -5.82 -19.01 -2.13
N ARG A 43 -6.85 -18.17 -2.28
CA ARG A 43 -7.03 -17.36 -3.48
C ARG A 43 -5.96 -16.28 -3.63
N ALA A 44 -5.56 -15.64 -2.52
CA ALA A 44 -4.47 -14.66 -2.52
C ALA A 44 -3.13 -15.29 -2.93
N ALA A 45 -2.84 -16.49 -2.46
CA ALA A 45 -1.65 -17.22 -2.85
C ALA A 45 -1.67 -17.60 -4.34
N GLU A 46 -2.82 -18.09 -4.85
CA GLU A 46 -2.99 -18.46 -6.26
C GLU A 46 -2.80 -17.25 -7.20
N ILE A 47 -3.41 -16.10 -6.89
CA ILE A 47 -3.31 -14.88 -7.73
C ILE A 47 -1.86 -14.39 -7.84
N LEU A 48 -1.06 -14.54 -6.79
CA LEU A 48 0.33 -14.08 -6.78
C LEU A 48 1.36 -15.19 -7.09
N ASP A 49 0.91 -16.36 -7.52
CA ASP A 49 1.76 -17.55 -7.80
C ASP A 49 2.76 -17.84 -6.68
N LYS A 50 2.26 -17.78 -5.41
CA LYS A 50 3.03 -18.11 -4.20
C LYS A 50 2.43 -19.33 -3.49
N GLU A 51 3.20 -19.94 -2.59
CA GLU A 51 2.79 -21.18 -1.95
C GLU A 51 1.68 -21.01 -0.91
N ALA A 52 1.66 -19.88 -0.19
CA ALA A 52 0.71 -19.64 0.89
C ALA A 52 0.48 -18.14 1.15
N ALA A 53 -0.62 -17.85 1.84
CA ALA A 53 -0.95 -16.51 2.32
C ALA A 53 -1.48 -16.52 3.75
N LEU A 54 -1.51 -15.35 4.37
CA LEU A 54 -1.98 -15.13 5.72
C LEU A 54 -2.84 -13.87 5.76
N PHE A 55 -4.08 -14.00 6.20
CA PHE A 55 -4.96 -12.85 6.44
C PHE A 55 -4.56 -12.12 7.72
N VAL A 56 -4.43 -10.80 7.65
CA VAL A 56 -4.08 -9.91 8.77
C VAL A 56 -5.05 -8.74 8.84
N PRO A 57 -5.33 -8.21 10.07
CA PRO A 57 -6.31 -7.11 10.24
C PRO A 57 -5.94 -5.82 9.49
N THR A 58 -4.66 -5.51 9.35
CA THR A 58 -4.16 -4.25 8.76
C THR A 58 -2.86 -4.46 8.00
N GLY A 59 -2.57 -3.58 7.01
CA GLY A 59 -1.29 -3.58 6.30
C GLY A 59 -0.09 -3.35 7.20
N THR A 60 -0.20 -2.44 8.17
CA THR A 60 0.85 -2.20 9.17
C THR A 60 1.19 -3.48 9.93
N MET A 61 0.19 -4.27 10.37
CA MET A 61 0.47 -5.55 10.99
C MET A 61 1.12 -6.52 10.00
N GLY A 62 0.67 -6.53 8.75
CA GLY A 62 1.24 -7.38 7.70
C GLY A 62 2.73 -7.11 7.49
N ASN A 63 3.12 -5.85 7.31
CA ASN A 63 4.52 -5.45 7.20
C ASN A 63 5.33 -5.86 8.43
N HIS A 64 4.83 -5.59 9.65
CA HIS A 64 5.58 -5.95 10.86
C HIS A 64 5.64 -7.46 11.10
N VAL A 65 4.64 -8.21 10.68
CA VAL A 65 4.69 -9.68 10.68
C VAL A 65 5.78 -10.17 9.72
N ALA A 66 5.84 -9.62 8.50
CA ALA A 66 6.85 -9.98 7.52
C ALA A 66 8.25 -9.58 7.97
N ILE A 67 8.45 -8.34 8.40
CA ILE A 67 9.73 -7.82 8.90
C ILE A 67 10.24 -8.72 10.04
N ARG A 68 9.41 -9.02 11.04
CA ARG A 68 9.81 -9.85 12.17
C ARG A 68 10.08 -11.30 11.79
N THR A 69 9.42 -11.81 10.74
CA THR A 69 9.61 -13.19 10.29
C THR A 69 10.94 -13.39 9.57
N HIS A 70 11.37 -12.38 8.80
CA HIS A 70 12.63 -12.42 8.06
C HIS A 70 13.86 -12.07 8.89
N THR A 71 13.71 -11.44 10.07
CA THR A 71 14.84 -10.83 10.76
C THR A 71 15.02 -11.30 12.19
N ASP A 72 16.25 -11.21 12.65
CA ASP A 72 16.64 -11.35 14.06
C ASP A 72 16.88 -9.98 14.70
N ARG A 73 16.70 -9.91 16.03
CA ARG A 73 16.93 -8.68 16.80
C ARG A 73 18.37 -8.22 16.65
N GLY A 74 18.55 -6.94 16.39
CA GLY A 74 19.85 -6.30 16.24
C GLY A 74 20.30 -6.16 14.79
N GLN A 75 19.66 -6.83 13.85
CA GLN A 75 19.93 -6.66 12.41
C GLN A 75 19.42 -5.32 11.87
N GLU A 76 19.77 -5.02 10.62
CA GLU A 76 19.33 -3.82 9.93
C GLU A 76 18.20 -4.12 8.93
N LEU A 77 17.23 -3.20 8.89
CA LEU A 77 16.20 -3.10 7.84
C LEU A 77 16.64 -2.06 6.81
N LEU A 78 16.99 -2.49 5.61
CA LEU A 78 17.31 -1.61 4.47
C LEU A 78 16.02 -1.26 3.72
N CYS A 79 15.74 0.03 3.51
CA CYS A 79 14.53 0.51 2.83
C CYS A 79 14.68 1.95 2.35
N ASP A 80 13.69 2.46 1.59
CA ASP A 80 13.65 3.89 1.24
C ASP A 80 13.45 4.76 2.49
N GLN A 81 14.09 5.93 2.49
CA GLN A 81 13.92 6.95 3.54
C GLN A 81 12.47 7.46 3.65
N HIS A 82 11.69 7.31 2.61
CA HIS A 82 10.27 7.67 2.54
C HIS A 82 9.32 6.47 2.59
N ALA A 83 9.82 5.25 2.79
CA ALA A 83 9.00 4.06 2.91
C ALA A 83 7.93 4.20 4.00
N HIS A 84 6.77 3.57 3.80
CA HIS A 84 5.66 3.56 4.75
C HIS A 84 6.11 3.08 6.14
N ALA A 85 6.93 2.01 6.18
CA ALA A 85 7.48 1.45 7.42
C ALA A 85 8.33 2.45 8.23
N VAL A 86 8.93 3.46 7.57
CA VAL A 86 9.73 4.51 8.22
C VAL A 86 8.85 5.67 8.65
N LYS A 87 7.94 6.12 7.78
CA LYS A 87 7.18 7.38 7.97
C LYS A 87 5.94 7.23 8.84
N TRP A 88 5.20 6.11 8.72
CA TRP A 88 3.83 6.02 9.25
C TRP A 88 3.57 4.83 10.18
N GLU A 89 4.59 4.01 10.48
CA GLU A 89 4.43 2.84 11.34
C GLU A 89 5.06 3.01 12.75
N LEU A 90 5.22 4.25 13.19
CA LEU A 90 5.57 4.60 14.59
C LEU A 90 6.88 3.97 15.09
N GLY A 91 7.86 3.75 14.18
CA GLY A 91 9.11 3.08 14.50
C GLY A 91 8.93 1.61 14.88
N GLY A 92 7.93 0.96 14.27
CA GLY A 92 7.55 -0.42 14.57
C GLY A 92 8.66 -1.43 14.34
N ALA A 93 9.52 -1.25 13.34
CA ALA A 93 10.69 -2.10 13.11
C ALA A 93 11.61 -2.16 14.34
N ALA A 94 11.86 -1.01 14.97
CA ALA A 94 12.65 -0.94 16.21
C ALA A 94 11.86 -1.48 17.42
N GLN A 95 10.59 -1.09 17.59
CA GLN A 95 9.80 -1.44 18.77
C GLN A 95 9.42 -2.92 18.80
N LEU A 96 8.99 -3.48 17.66
CA LEU A 96 8.43 -4.83 17.59
C LEU A 96 9.48 -5.88 17.24
N SER A 97 10.43 -5.54 16.39
CA SER A 97 11.46 -6.46 15.89
C SER A 97 12.86 -6.18 16.45
N GLY A 98 13.09 -4.99 17.01
CA GLY A 98 14.37 -4.60 17.61
C GLY A 98 15.46 -4.35 16.56
N LEU A 99 15.06 -3.86 15.39
CA LEU A 99 15.95 -3.61 14.27
C LEU A 99 16.49 -2.17 14.29
N GLN A 100 17.64 -1.98 13.70
CA GLN A 100 18.11 -0.69 13.24
C GLN A 100 17.57 -0.46 11.84
N THR A 101 16.86 0.65 11.60
CA THR A 101 16.46 1.04 10.25
C THR A 101 17.64 1.71 9.54
N ARG A 102 17.97 1.25 8.34
CA ARG A 102 18.95 1.85 7.43
C ARG A 102 18.19 2.43 6.22
N PRO A 103 17.73 3.68 6.31
CA PRO A 103 17.06 4.32 5.19
C PRO A 103 18.10 4.84 4.19
N ILE A 104 17.86 4.62 2.90
CA ILE A 104 18.59 5.21 1.78
C ILE A 104 17.62 5.91 0.85
N ASP A 105 18.12 6.79 -0.02
CA ASP A 105 17.30 7.46 -1.01
C ASP A 105 17.14 6.59 -2.26
N PHE A 106 15.91 6.22 -2.59
CA PHE A 106 15.60 5.45 -3.81
C PHE A 106 15.41 6.33 -5.05
N GLY A 107 15.55 7.66 -4.91
CA GLY A 107 15.40 8.60 -6.02
C GLY A 107 13.93 8.83 -6.40
N GLU A 108 13.74 9.49 -7.53
CA GLU A 108 12.40 9.83 -8.05
C GLU A 108 11.66 8.60 -8.57
N GLU A 109 12.38 7.62 -9.10
CA GLU A 109 11.85 6.34 -9.59
C GLU A 109 11.38 5.40 -8.47
N ALA A 110 11.59 5.79 -7.19
CA ALA A 110 11.16 5.05 -6.00
C ALA A 110 11.73 3.61 -5.88
N VAL A 111 12.78 3.30 -6.63
CA VAL A 111 13.47 2.02 -6.60
C VAL A 111 14.99 2.26 -6.75
N PRO A 112 15.85 1.61 -5.92
CA PRO A 112 17.28 1.82 -6.02
C PRO A 112 17.88 1.02 -7.17
N THR A 113 18.98 1.52 -7.76
CA THR A 113 19.76 0.71 -8.71
C THR A 113 20.40 -0.49 -8.02
N PRO A 114 20.72 -1.57 -8.76
CA PRO A 114 21.42 -2.73 -8.19
C PRO A 114 22.69 -2.35 -7.44
N GLU A 115 23.49 -1.44 -7.99
CA GLU A 115 24.72 -0.96 -7.36
C GLU A 115 24.46 -0.24 -6.04
N ALA A 116 23.37 0.55 -5.96
CA ALA A 116 22.99 1.24 -4.72
C ALA A 116 22.55 0.24 -3.64
N VAL A 117 21.88 -0.84 -4.03
CA VAL A 117 21.52 -1.94 -3.12
C VAL A 117 22.79 -2.63 -2.60
N GLU A 118 23.70 -3.02 -3.48
CA GLU A 118 24.96 -3.69 -3.12
C GLU A 118 25.81 -2.82 -2.18
N ASP A 119 25.93 -1.52 -2.45
CA ASP A 119 26.68 -0.56 -1.63
C ASP A 119 26.05 -0.33 -0.25
N ALA A 120 24.73 -0.47 -0.14
CA ALA A 120 23.99 -0.26 1.11
C ALA A 120 23.97 -1.50 2.02
N ILE A 121 24.09 -2.70 1.45
CA ILE A 121 24.08 -3.95 2.22
C ILE A 121 25.34 -4.06 3.08
N VAL A 122 25.13 -4.39 4.34
CA VAL A 122 26.20 -4.57 5.34
C VAL A 122 26.25 -6.04 5.73
N GLY A 123 27.39 -6.67 5.51
CA GLY A 123 27.66 -8.02 6.03
C GLY A 123 27.81 -7.99 7.55
N GLU A 124 27.24 -9.00 8.24
CA GLU A 124 27.40 -9.17 9.68
C GLU A 124 28.85 -9.52 10.02
N ASP A 125 29.39 -8.84 11.04
CA ASP A 125 30.69 -9.16 11.63
C ASP A 125 30.72 -8.83 13.13
N LEU A 126 31.88 -8.94 13.77
CA LEU A 126 32.03 -8.65 15.21
C LEU A 126 31.56 -7.23 15.60
N HIS A 127 31.55 -6.29 14.66
CA HIS A 127 31.27 -4.87 14.90
C HIS A 127 30.07 -4.33 14.11
N LYS A 128 29.44 -5.14 13.26
CA LYS A 128 28.35 -4.70 12.35
C LYS A 128 27.14 -5.59 12.51
N ALA A 129 25.99 -4.96 12.51
CA ALA A 129 24.69 -5.61 12.73
C ALA A 129 24.24 -6.52 11.57
N GLY A 130 24.77 -6.34 10.38
CA GLY A 130 24.31 -7.04 9.19
C GLY A 130 22.92 -6.61 8.71
N THR A 131 22.74 -6.53 7.40
CA THR A 131 21.42 -6.29 6.78
C THR A 131 20.62 -7.60 6.83
N GLY A 132 19.49 -7.59 7.54
CA GLY A 132 18.63 -8.77 7.70
C GLY A 132 17.46 -8.82 6.72
N LEU A 133 17.06 -7.65 6.17
CA LEU A 133 15.94 -7.55 5.24
C LEU A 133 16.09 -6.30 4.35
N PHE A 134 15.75 -6.46 3.07
CA PHE A 134 15.55 -5.36 2.14
C PHE A 134 14.06 -5.20 1.85
N CYS A 135 13.51 -3.99 2.04
CA CYS A 135 12.12 -3.68 1.77
C CYS A 135 11.99 -2.74 0.59
N LEU A 136 11.15 -3.12 -0.36
CA LEU A 136 10.63 -2.32 -1.47
C LEU A 136 9.18 -1.91 -1.20
N GLU A 137 8.65 -0.93 -1.94
CA GLU A 137 7.26 -0.48 -1.85
C GLU A 137 6.71 -0.26 -3.26
N ASN A 138 5.59 -0.90 -3.64
CA ASN A 138 4.91 -0.73 -4.93
C ASN A 138 3.36 -0.85 -4.79
N THR A 139 2.56 0.20 -5.08
CA THR A 139 3.04 1.53 -5.53
C THR A 139 3.69 2.29 -4.38
N HIS A 140 4.63 3.19 -4.70
CA HIS A 140 5.31 3.96 -3.66
C HIS A 140 4.46 5.16 -3.20
N ASN A 141 3.88 5.06 -2.01
CA ASN A 141 2.89 6.02 -1.50
C ASN A 141 3.41 7.45 -1.38
N TYR A 142 4.63 7.64 -0.84
CA TYR A 142 5.19 8.98 -0.65
C TYR A 142 5.54 9.68 -1.97
N ARG A 143 5.82 8.93 -3.02
CA ARG A 143 6.13 9.45 -4.36
C ARG A 143 4.86 9.64 -5.21
N GLY A 144 3.67 9.73 -4.60
CA GLY A 144 2.43 9.96 -5.34
C GLY A 144 1.82 8.70 -5.96
N GLY A 145 2.17 7.53 -5.45
CA GLY A 145 1.64 6.26 -5.97
C GLY A 145 2.32 5.79 -7.25
N VAL A 146 3.59 6.15 -7.45
CA VAL A 146 4.42 5.68 -8.58
C VAL A 146 4.37 4.16 -8.67
N ALA A 147 4.10 3.65 -9.87
CA ALA A 147 4.06 2.24 -10.21
C ALA A 147 5.42 1.81 -10.76
N ILE A 148 6.13 0.96 -10.02
CA ILE A 148 7.50 0.52 -10.35
C ILE A 148 7.43 -0.69 -11.28
N PRO A 149 8.07 -0.64 -12.48
CA PRO A 149 8.09 -1.75 -13.41
C PRO A 149 8.73 -3.03 -12.83
N LYS A 150 8.28 -4.18 -13.33
CA LYS A 150 8.80 -5.49 -12.93
C LYS A 150 10.32 -5.59 -13.01
N GLU A 151 10.90 -5.12 -14.10
CA GLU A 151 12.33 -5.20 -14.38
C GLU A 151 13.18 -4.49 -13.32
N ASP A 152 12.68 -3.38 -12.78
CA ASP A 152 13.38 -2.59 -11.76
C ASP A 152 13.27 -3.24 -10.38
N ILE A 153 12.08 -3.75 -10.02
CA ILE A 153 11.88 -4.57 -8.81
C ILE A 153 12.79 -5.79 -8.85
N ASP A 154 12.79 -6.52 -9.97
CA ASP A 154 13.60 -7.71 -10.17
C ASP A 154 15.10 -7.43 -10.06
N ALA A 155 15.56 -6.32 -10.65
CA ALA A 155 16.97 -5.94 -10.61
C ALA A 155 17.42 -5.64 -9.17
N ALA A 156 16.64 -4.84 -8.43
CA ALA A 156 16.92 -4.53 -7.04
C ALA A 156 16.84 -5.77 -6.13
N ALA A 157 15.83 -6.62 -6.32
CA ALA A 157 15.65 -7.84 -5.55
C ALA A 157 16.79 -8.85 -5.79
N LYS A 158 17.22 -9.03 -7.04
CA LYS A 158 18.34 -9.91 -7.39
C LYS A 158 19.66 -9.43 -6.79
N ALA A 159 19.90 -8.11 -6.73
CA ALA A 159 21.07 -7.54 -6.08
C ALA A 159 21.09 -7.86 -4.57
N ALA A 160 19.97 -7.73 -3.86
CA ALA A 160 19.88 -8.09 -2.45
C ALA A 160 20.10 -9.59 -2.22
N LYS A 161 19.47 -10.44 -3.05
CA LYS A 161 19.60 -11.91 -2.96
C LYS A 161 21.00 -12.43 -3.26
N ALA A 162 21.79 -11.71 -4.05
CA ALA A 162 23.20 -12.07 -4.27
C ALA A 162 24.06 -11.99 -2.98
N HIS A 163 23.54 -11.32 -1.96
CA HIS A 163 24.14 -11.19 -0.62
C HIS A 163 23.38 -11.99 0.46
N ASP A 164 22.51 -12.93 0.07
CA ASP A 164 21.65 -13.72 0.97
C ASP A 164 20.70 -12.85 1.83
N VAL A 165 20.36 -11.65 1.36
CA VAL A 165 19.41 -10.75 2.02
C VAL A 165 18.02 -10.99 1.42
N PRO A 166 17.03 -11.42 2.24
CA PRO A 166 15.66 -11.59 1.77
C PRO A 166 15.02 -10.24 1.41
N VAL A 167 14.00 -10.31 0.53
CA VAL A 167 13.30 -9.13 0.02
C VAL A 167 11.82 -9.20 0.38
N HIS A 168 11.31 -8.15 1.03
CA HIS A 168 9.90 -7.94 1.29
C HIS A 168 9.36 -6.79 0.45
N LEU A 169 8.20 -6.97 -0.19
CA LEU A 169 7.50 -5.91 -0.91
C LEU A 169 6.30 -5.43 -0.08
N ASP A 170 6.32 -4.17 0.34
CA ASP A 170 5.10 -3.49 0.73
C ASP A 170 4.30 -3.18 -0.54
N GLY A 171 3.35 -4.04 -0.83
CA GLY A 171 2.45 -3.96 -1.97
C GLY A 171 1.08 -3.42 -1.58
N ALA A 172 1.00 -2.46 -0.66
CA ALA A 172 -0.29 -1.96 -0.15
C ALA A 172 -1.30 -1.61 -1.25
N ARG A 173 -0.79 -1.21 -2.44
CA ARG A 173 -1.55 -0.97 -3.67
C ARG A 173 -1.00 -1.75 -4.87
N LEU A 174 -0.57 -2.98 -4.65
CA LEU A 174 0.00 -3.85 -5.69
C LEU A 174 -0.89 -3.97 -6.92
N PHE A 175 -2.21 -4.10 -6.72
CA PHE A 175 -3.15 -4.23 -7.83
C PHE A 175 -3.37 -2.93 -8.60
N ASN A 176 -3.16 -1.76 -7.99
CA ASN A 176 -3.09 -0.49 -8.70
C ASN A 176 -1.83 -0.45 -9.59
N ALA A 177 -0.66 -0.88 -9.07
CA ALA A 177 0.54 -0.99 -9.89
C ALA A 177 0.35 -1.95 -11.07
N ALA A 178 -0.25 -3.12 -10.82
CA ALA A 178 -0.52 -4.12 -11.86
C ALA A 178 -1.44 -3.56 -12.96
N ALA A 179 -2.51 -2.84 -12.58
CA ALA A 179 -3.43 -2.20 -13.52
C ALA A 179 -2.74 -1.09 -14.33
N ALA A 180 -1.96 -0.22 -13.67
CA ALA A 180 -1.25 0.88 -14.32
C ALA A 180 -0.18 0.40 -15.32
N LEU A 181 0.48 -0.71 -15.01
CA LEU A 181 1.55 -1.28 -15.84
C LEU A 181 1.04 -2.32 -16.86
N ASP A 182 -0.27 -2.60 -16.89
CA ASP A 182 -0.87 -3.70 -17.70
C ASP A 182 -0.09 -5.02 -17.52
N THR A 183 0.21 -5.36 -16.26
CA THR A 183 1.08 -6.48 -15.89
C THR A 183 0.35 -7.41 -14.91
N ASP A 184 0.57 -8.73 -15.03
CA ASP A 184 0.04 -9.67 -14.03
C ASP A 184 0.66 -9.38 -12.64
N PRO A 185 -0.13 -9.23 -11.58
CA PRO A 185 0.40 -8.98 -10.25
C PRO A 185 1.38 -10.07 -9.75
N ALA A 186 1.26 -11.31 -10.23
CA ALA A 186 2.23 -12.37 -9.93
C ALA A 186 3.63 -12.06 -10.48
N GLU A 187 3.70 -11.44 -11.66
CA GLU A 187 4.99 -11.05 -12.25
C GLU A 187 5.70 -9.97 -11.43
N LEU A 188 4.96 -9.01 -10.88
CA LEU A 188 5.53 -7.94 -10.05
C LEU A 188 6.16 -8.46 -8.73
N VAL A 189 5.79 -9.66 -8.30
CA VAL A 189 6.26 -10.25 -7.05
C VAL A 189 7.12 -11.50 -7.25
N GLU A 190 7.47 -11.85 -8.49
CA GLU A 190 8.19 -13.10 -8.83
C GLU A 190 9.48 -13.27 -8.02
N HIS A 191 10.28 -12.22 -7.90
CA HIS A 191 11.60 -12.28 -7.27
C HIS A 191 11.66 -11.76 -5.82
N VAL A 192 10.52 -11.42 -5.20
CA VAL A 192 10.48 -11.10 -3.77
C VAL A 192 10.12 -12.33 -2.92
N ASP A 193 10.64 -12.39 -1.69
CA ASP A 193 10.43 -13.53 -0.80
C ASP A 193 9.09 -13.47 -0.06
N SER A 194 8.60 -12.26 0.16
CA SER A 194 7.26 -12.02 0.71
C SER A 194 6.69 -10.70 0.21
N VAL A 195 5.37 -10.64 0.17
CA VAL A 195 4.61 -9.43 -0.17
C VAL A 195 3.45 -9.23 0.80
N MET A 196 3.20 -8.00 1.19
CA MET A 196 1.97 -7.59 1.85
C MET A 196 1.13 -6.77 0.87
N PHE A 197 -0.19 -7.01 0.79
CA PHE A 197 -1.10 -6.12 0.08
C PHE A 197 -2.37 -5.83 0.87
N CYS A 198 -2.97 -4.65 0.65
CA CYS A 198 -4.19 -4.25 1.34
C CYS A 198 -5.44 -4.64 0.54
N LEU A 199 -6.40 -5.27 1.23
CA LEU A 199 -7.76 -5.44 0.74
C LEU A 199 -8.59 -4.16 0.96
N SER A 200 -8.28 -3.42 2.02
CA SER A 200 -9.03 -2.25 2.52
C SER A 200 -8.53 -0.91 1.99
N LYS A 201 -7.97 -0.88 0.78
CA LYS A 201 -7.59 0.32 0.03
C LYS A 201 -8.26 0.30 -1.34
N GLY A 202 -7.52 0.44 -2.43
CA GLY A 202 -8.06 0.44 -3.78
C GLY A 202 -9.01 -0.72 -4.10
N LEU A 203 -8.86 -1.88 -3.46
CA LEU A 203 -9.78 -3.01 -3.64
C LEU A 203 -11.15 -2.83 -2.96
N GLY A 204 -11.32 -1.87 -2.03
CA GLY A 204 -12.60 -1.50 -1.45
C GLY A 204 -13.13 -2.41 -0.33
N ALA A 205 -12.38 -3.39 0.17
CA ALA A 205 -12.82 -4.18 1.31
C ALA A 205 -12.92 -3.33 2.59
N PRO A 206 -13.85 -3.64 3.51
CA PRO A 206 -14.02 -2.85 4.73
C PRO A 206 -12.83 -2.93 5.69
N VAL A 207 -12.03 -4.00 5.63
CA VAL A 207 -10.90 -4.24 6.54
C VAL A 207 -10.01 -5.35 5.99
N GLY A 208 -8.74 -5.31 6.34
CA GLY A 208 -7.82 -6.43 6.16
C GLY A 208 -6.77 -6.23 5.08
N SER A 209 -5.78 -7.09 5.17
CA SER A 209 -4.64 -7.18 4.26
C SER A 209 -4.15 -8.63 4.21
N MET A 210 -3.34 -8.94 3.23
CA MET A 210 -2.74 -10.25 3.06
C MET A 210 -1.22 -10.16 3.18
N VAL A 211 -0.60 -11.19 3.75
CA VAL A 211 0.84 -11.45 3.68
C VAL A 211 1.01 -12.74 2.90
N VAL A 212 1.84 -12.74 1.86
CA VAL A 212 1.96 -13.85 0.92
C VAL A 212 3.44 -14.21 0.75
N GLY A 213 3.74 -15.51 0.63
CA GLY A 213 5.11 -15.99 0.49
C GLY A 213 5.19 -17.52 0.44
N SER A 214 6.36 -18.08 0.80
CA SER A 214 6.52 -19.53 0.92
C SER A 214 5.71 -20.09 2.09
N GLN A 215 5.39 -21.39 2.06
CA GLN A 215 4.66 -22.06 3.15
C GLN A 215 5.43 -21.97 4.47
N GLU A 216 6.75 -22.17 4.45
CA GLU A 216 7.61 -22.06 5.65
C GLU A 216 7.56 -20.65 6.24
N PHE A 217 7.66 -19.62 5.39
CA PHE A 217 7.54 -18.23 5.80
C PHE A 217 6.17 -17.94 6.43
N ILE A 218 5.08 -18.38 5.81
CA ILE A 218 3.71 -18.14 6.29
C ILE A 218 3.45 -18.88 7.62
N ASP A 219 3.98 -20.07 7.82
CA ASP A 219 3.86 -20.79 9.10
C ASP A 219 4.54 -20.00 10.24
N ALA A 220 5.71 -19.42 9.99
CA ALA A 220 6.39 -18.53 10.93
C ALA A 220 5.67 -17.20 11.12
N ALA A 221 5.18 -16.60 10.03
CA ALA A 221 4.41 -15.36 10.02
C ALA A 221 3.11 -15.49 10.84
N ARG A 222 2.40 -16.61 10.76
CA ARG A 222 1.20 -16.90 11.56
C ARG A 222 1.47 -16.86 13.06
N ARG A 223 2.65 -17.32 13.50
CA ARG A 223 3.08 -17.21 14.90
C ARG A 223 3.31 -15.75 15.30
N ASN A 224 3.94 -14.95 14.44
CA ASN A 224 4.18 -13.53 14.67
C ASN A 224 2.87 -12.73 14.64
N ARG A 225 1.91 -13.06 13.74
CA ARG A 225 0.54 -12.49 13.78
C ARG A 225 -0.12 -12.75 15.14
N LYS A 226 0.00 -13.96 15.66
CA LYS A 226 -0.54 -14.30 16.99
C LYS A 226 0.12 -13.49 18.10
N LEU A 227 1.44 -13.33 18.06
CA LEU A 227 2.21 -12.54 19.03
C LEU A 227 1.74 -11.08 19.05
N PHE A 228 1.46 -10.50 17.89
CA PHE A 228 1.00 -9.10 17.75
C PHE A 228 -0.51 -8.91 18.05
N GLY A 229 -1.21 -9.98 18.43
CA GLY A 229 -2.64 -9.90 18.75
C GLY A 229 -3.59 -10.01 17.55
N GLY A 230 -3.08 -10.31 16.34
CA GLY A 230 -3.85 -10.45 15.12
C GLY A 230 -4.48 -11.83 14.88
N GLY A 231 -4.34 -12.76 15.83
CA GLY A 231 -5.06 -14.05 15.79
C GLY A 231 -6.52 -13.85 16.17
N MET A 232 -7.37 -13.75 15.17
CA MET A 232 -8.82 -13.57 15.33
C MET A 232 -9.55 -14.90 15.56
N ARG A 233 -10.86 -14.85 15.71
CA ARG A 233 -11.72 -16.04 15.87
C ARG A 233 -12.53 -16.22 14.59
N GLN A 234 -13.81 -15.98 14.58
CA GLN A 234 -14.71 -16.10 13.43
C GLN A 234 -14.46 -14.95 12.45
N ALA A 235 -13.29 -14.93 11.85
CA ALA A 235 -12.82 -13.85 10.98
C ALA A 235 -13.43 -13.91 9.57
N GLY A 236 -14.12 -15.00 9.22
CA GLY A 236 -14.85 -15.12 7.95
C GLY A 236 -15.81 -13.97 7.70
N ILE A 237 -16.39 -13.37 8.75
CA ILE A 237 -17.25 -12.17 8.63
C ILE A 237 -16.54 -11.02 7.92
N ILE A 238 -15.24 -10.88 8.08
CA ILE A 238 -14.44 -9.84 7.44
C ILE A 238 -13.60 -10.36 6.28
N ALA A 239 -13.35 -11.67 6.21
CA ALA A 239 -12.62 -12.28 5.11
C ALA A 239 -13.49 -12.44 3.85
N ALA A 240 -14.76 -12.80 4.00
CA ALA A 240 -15.68 -12.99 2.87
C ALA A 240 -15.85 -11.69 2.01
N PRO A 241 -16.07 -10.49 2.57
CA PRO A 241 -16.01 -9.26 1.77
C PRO A 241 -14.63 -9.00 1.18
N GLY A 242 -13.54 -9.40 1.85
CA GLY A 242 -12.19 -9.31 1.33
C GLY A 242 -11.97 -10.18 0.09
N LEU A 243 -12.57 -11.37 0.05
CA LEU A 243 -12.52 -12.25 -1.12
C LEU A 243 -13.23 -11.61 -2.32
N LEU A 244 -14.43 -11.02 -2.13
CA LEU A 244 -15.11 -10.30 -3.22
C LEU A 244 -14.29 -9.13 -3.74
N ALA A 245 -13.64 -8.37 -2.85
CA ALA A 245 -12.77 -7.27 -3.21
C ALA A 245 -11.54 -7.74 -4.01
N LEU A 246 -10.99 -8.89 -3.66
CA LEU A 246 -9.84 -9.49 -4.35
C LEU A 246 -10.22 -10.02 -5.75
N GLU A 247 -11.46 -10.51 -5.93
CA GLU A 247 -11.93 -11.04 -7.21
C GLU A 247 -12.34 -9.96 -8.21
N ASP A 248 -12.97 -8.87 -7.76
CA ASP A 248 -13.41 -7.78 -8.64
C ASP A 248 -12.51 -6.55 -8.48
N ARG A 249 -11.63 -6.38 -9.46
CA ARG A 249 -10.66 -5.28 -9.54
C ARG A 249 -10.90 -4.37 -10.75
N SER A 250 -12.03 -4.57 -11.44
CA SER A 250 -12.33 -3.89 -12.70
C SER A 250 -12.48 -2.36 -12.57
N HIS A 251 -12.72 -1.85 -11.37
CA HIS A 251 -12.85 -0.42 -11.10
C HIS A 251 -11.52 0.33 -11.03
N LEU A 252 -10.38 -0.36 -10.85
CA LEU A 252 -9.08 0.30 -10.65
C LEU A 252 -8.67 1.16 -11.84
N GLU A 253 -8.89 0.71 -13.06
CA GLU A 253 -8.60 1.50 -14.27
C GLU A 253 -9.41 2.80 -14.29
N ALA A 254 -10.71 2.73 -13.97
CA ALA A 254 -11.56 3.91 -13.91
C ALA A 254 -11.13 4.88 -12.80
N ASP A 255 -10.66 4.37 -11.66
CA ASP A 255 -10.11 5.22 -10.59
C ASP A 255 -8.84 5.95 -11.06
N HIS A 256 -7.97 5.30 -11.87
CA HIS A 256 -6.79 5.94 -12.47
C HIS A 256 -7.17 6.98 -13.52
N GLU A 257 -8.14 6.70 -14.39
CA GLU A 257 -8.66 7.68 -15.36
C GLU A 257 -9.23 8.93 -14.68
N ARG A 258 -9.95 8.75 -13.58
CA ARG A 258 -10.47 9.85 -12.75
C ARG A 258 -9.34 10.66 -12.11
N ALA A 259 -8.30 9.99 -11.61
CA ALA A 259 -7.12 10.67 -11.06
C ALA A 259 -6.41 11.51 -12.13
N ALA A 260 -6.22 10.98 -13.34
CA ALA A 260 -5.64 11.72 -14.46
C ALA A 260 -6.50 12.93 -14.86
N THR A 261 -7.82 12.76 -14.92
CA THR A 261 -8.77 13.84 -15.21
C THR A 261 -8.70 14.97 -14.16
N LEU A 262 -8.64 14.58 -12.88
CA LEU A 262 -8.50 15.54 -11.78
C LEU A 262 -7.17 16.27 -11.85
N ALA A 263 -6.06 15.57 -12.07
CA ALA A 263 -4.73 16.15 -12.17
C ALA A 263 -4.61 17.17 -13.31
N ASP A 264 -5.07 16.81 -14.51
CA ASP A 264 -5.08 17.72 -15.68
C ASP A 264 -5.89 19.00 -15.41
N ALA A 265 -7.05 18.85 -14.78
CA ALA A 265 -7.88 19.98 -14.42
C ALA A 265 -7.23 20.88 -13.35
N LEU A 266 -6.57 20.30 -12.35
CA LEU A 266 -5.87 21.04 -11.29
C LEU A 266 -4.66 21.78 -11.85
N ASP A 267 -3.85 21.15 -12.71
CA ASP A 267 -2.68 21.75 -13.36
C ASP A 267 -3.05 22.95 -14.24
N GLY A 268 -4.26 22.94 -14.81
CA GLY A 268 -4.83 24.06 -15.57
C GLY A 268 -5.30 25.23 -14.70
N MET A 269 -5.29 25.15 -13.37
CA MET A 269 -5.77 26.19 -12.46
C MET A 269 -4.64 27.16 -12.04
N PRO A 270 -4.94 28.47 -11.89
CA PRO A 270 -3.93 29.43 -11.51
C PRO A 270 -3.28 29.11 -10.15
N GLY A 271 -1.96 28.89 -10.16
CA GLY A 271 -1.17 28.68 -8.95
C GLY A 271 -1.17 27.27 -8.41
N ILE A 272 -1.69 26.31 -9.15
CA ILE A 272 -1.57 24.88 -8.87
C ILE A 272 -0.67 24.22 -9.90
N GLU A 273 0.22 23.34 -9.48
CA GLU A 273 1.03 22.48 -10.32
C GLU A 273 0.74 21.02 -9.94
N ALA A 274 0.22 20.22 -10.86
CA ALA A 274 -0.05 18.80 -10.66
C ALA A 274 0.56 17.98 -11.81
N SER A 275 1.29 16.91 -11.46
CA SER A 275 1.79 15.97 -12.46
C SER A 275 0.75 14.91 -12.77
N GLU A 276 0.83 14.33 -13.99
CA GLU A 276 0.05 13.16 -14.36
C GLU A 276 0.35 12.01 -13.39
N PRO A 277 -0.67 11.43 -12.74
CA PRO A 277 -0.47 10.33 -11.79
C PRO A 277 -0.32 8.99 -12.51
N ASP A 278 0.51 8.10 -11.99
CA ASP A 278 0.60 6.72 -12.49
C ASP A 278 -0.63 5.90 -12.09
N THR A 279 -1.26 6.23 -10.96
CA THR A 279 -2.35 5.47 -10.37
C THR A 279 -3.46 6.37 -9.82
N ASN A 280 -4.08 6.01 -8.73
CA ASN A 280 -5.20 6.73 -8.13
C ASN A 280 -4.80 7.88 -7.18
N ILE A 281 -3.53 8.27 -7.13
CA ILE A 281 -3.03 9.32 -6.22
C ILE A 281 -2.57 10.53 -7.02
N VAL A 282 -3.23 11.65 -6.81
CA VAL A 282 -2.85 12.96 -7.36
C VAL A 282 -2.15 13.78 -6.27
N VAL A 283 -0.97 14.32 -6.60
CA VAL A 283 -0.24 15.26 -5.74
C VAL A 283 -0.17 16.60 -6.46
N ALA A 284 -0.72 17.63 -5.83
CA ALA A 284 -0.76 18.97 -6.37
C ALA A 284 0.00 19.94 -5.46
N ASP A 285 0.96 20.71 -6.01
CA ASP A 285 1.59 21.83 -5.33
C ASP A 285 0.71 23.08 -5.48
N VAL A 286 0.32 23.66 -4.36
CA VAL A 286 -0.58 24.81 -4.28
C VAL A 286 0.15 26.10 -3.89
N SER A 287 1.47 26.09 -3.84
CA SER A 287 2.29 27.25 -3.42
C SER A 287 2.04 28.50 -4.27
N GLY A 288 1.78 28.30 -5.57
CA GLY A 288 1.47 29.39 -6.51
C GLY A 288 0.08 30.02 -6.29
N ALA A 289 -0.82 29.35 -5.56
CA ALA A 289 -2.13 29.89 -5.18
C ALA A 289 -2.06 30.89 -3.99
N GLY A 290 -0.86 31.17 -3.47
CA GLY A 290 -0.65 32.14 -2.41
C GLY A 290 -0.95 31.65 -1.00
N GLN A 291 -1.13 30.36 -0.82
CA GLN A 291 -1.40 29.71 0.47
C GLN A 291 -0.72 28.35 0.59
N ASN A 292 -0.54 27.86 1.82
CA ASN A 292 -0.02 26.54 2.11
C ASN A 292 -1.13 25.47 2.02
N ALA A 293 -0.74 24.18 2.09
CA ALA A 293 -1.65 23.06 1.94
C ALA A 293 -2.78 23.00 2.99
N ASP A 294 -2.47 23.28 4.29
CA ASP A 294 -3.50 23.24 5.35
C ASP A 294 -4.65 24.24 5.12
N PRO A 295 -4.41 25.56 4.91
CA PRO A 295 -5.48 26.50 4.58
C PRO A 295 -6.18 26.17 3.26
N PHE A 296 -5.47 25.73 2.23
CA PHE A 296 -6.07 25.30 0.97
C PHE A 296 -7.06 24.15 1.17
N VAL A 297 -6.67 23.10 1.90
CA VAL A 297 -7.56 21.98 2.21
C VAL A 297 -8.79 22.44 3.01
N ALA A 298 -8.60 23.35 3.99
CA ALA A 298 -9.72 23.91 4.74
C ALA A 298 -10.67 24.75 3.87
N ASP A 299 -10.17 25.39 2.80
CA ASP A 299 -10.97 26.14 1.86
C ASP A 299 -11.81 25.22 0.98
N ILE A 300 -11.20 24.20 0.33
CA ILE A 300 -11.94 23.26 -0.50
C ILE A 300 -12.94 22.41 0.32
N GLU A 301 -12.65 22.14 1.61
CA GLU A 301 -13.59 21.47 2.50
C GLU A 301 -14.89 22.26 2.68
N ARG A 302 -14.83 23.61 2.78
CA ARG A 302 -16.03 24.47 2.83
C ARG A 302 -16.89 24.36 1.57
N HIS A 303 -16.27 23.97 0.46
CA HIS A 303 -16.92 23.73 -0.83
C HIS A 303 -17.24 22.25 -1.11
N GLY A 304 -17.08 21.39 -0.09
CA GLY A 304 -17.53 20.00 -0.14
C GLY A 304 -16.51 19.00 -0.68
N VAL A 305 -15.22 19.36 -0.79
CA VAL A 305 -14.15 18.45 -1.19
C VAL A 305 -13.23 18.16 -0.02
N LEU A 306 -13.01 16.88 0.28
CA LEU A 306 -12.07 16.44 1.31
C LEU A 306 -10.79 15.92 0.66
N ALA A 307 -9.64 16.47 1.05
CA ALA A 307 -8.30 16.05 0.64
C ALA A 307 -7.35 16.06 1.84
N VAL A 308 -6.08 15.72 1.64
CA VAL A 308 -5.09 15.64 2.74
C VAL A 308 -3.91 16.53 2.44
N PRO A 309 -3.51 17.44 3.37
CA PRO A 309 -2.22 18.11 3.30
C PRO A 309 -1.12 17.06 3.33
N PHE A 310 -0.23 17.06 2.34
CA PHE A 310 0.82 16.05 2.21
C PHE A 310 2.20 16.57 2.59
N SER A 311 2.45 17.86 2.31
CA SER A 311 3.58 18.62 2.80
C SER A 311 3.14 20.05 3.14
N GLU A 312 4.07 20.97 3.35
CA GLU A 312 3.76 22.38 3.58
C GLU A 312 3.00 23.02 2.40
N THR A 313 3.32 22.62 1.16
CA THR A 313 2.75 23.19 -0.06
C THR A 313 2.00 22.20 -0.93
N THR A 314 2.09 20.90 -0.67
CA THR A 314 1.45 19.89 -1.50
C THR A 314 0.20 19.29 -0.84
N VAL A 315 -0.82 19.08 -1.66
CA VAL A 315 -2.08 18.42 -1.29
C VAL A 315 -2.20 17.11 -2.05
N ARG A 316 -2.63 16.07 -1.37
CA ARG A 316 -2.91 14.77 -1.97
C ARG A 316 -4.40 14.53 -2.08
N PHE A 317 -4.82 14.13 -3.27
CA PHE A 317 -6.15 13.62 -3.57
C PHE A 317 -6.00 12.14 -3.94
N THR A 318 -6.96 11.31 -3.55
CA THR A 318 -6.94 9.88 -3.88
C THR A 318 -8.30 9.47 -4.38
N THR A 319 -8.40 9.14 -5.66
CA THR A 319 -9.63 8.60 -6.25
C THR A 319 -9.87 7.18 -5.75
N ASN A 320 -11.11 6.79 -5.69
CA ASN A 320 -11.50 5.50 -5.15
C ASN A 320 -12.90 5.10 -5.67
N TRP A 321 -13.30 3.87 -5.46
CA TRP A 321 -14.50 3.30 -6.02
C TRP A 321 -15.85 3.92 -5.55
N ASP A 322 -15.85 4.70 -4.47
CA ASP A 322 -17.04 5.45 -4.00
C ASP A 322 -17.22 6.79 -4.75
N VAL A 323 -16.29 7.14 -5.65
CA VAL A 323 -16.27 8.41 -6.39
C VAL A 323 -16.50 8.12 -7.86
N ASP A 324 -17.50 8.76 -8.47
CA ASP A 324 -17.79 8.66 -9.90
C ASP A 324 -17.30 9.88 -10.71
N ASP A 325 -17.53 9.86 -12.02
CA ASP A 325 -17.08 10.93 -12.92
C ASP A 325 -17.77 12.27 -12.59
N GLY A 326 -19.05 12.23 -12.16
CA GLY A 326 -19.78 13.43 -11.73
C GLY A 326 -19.23 14.02 -10.43
N ASP A 327 -18.77 13.17 -9.50
CA ASP A 327 -18.10 13.60 -8.29
C ASP A 327 -16.76 14.29 -8.59
N ILE A 328 -16.01 13.80 -9.60
CA ILE A 328 -14.76 14.44 -10.04
C ILE A 328 -15.04 15.81 -10.66
N GLU A 329 -16.07 15.94 -11.51
CA GLU A 329 -16.49 17.24 -12.06
C GLU A 329 -16.90 18.22 -10.93
N GLU A 330 -17.66 17.76 -9.92
CA GLU A 330 -18.05 18.56 -8.75
C GLU A 330 -16.81 18.98 -7.93
N ALA A 331 -15.83 18.08 -7.75
CA ALA A 331 -14.58 18.38 -7.04
C ALA A 331 -13.76 19.45 -7.78
N ILE A 332 -13.61 19.34 -9.10
CA ILE A 332 -12.91 20.32 -9.93
C ILE A 332 -13.56 21.71 -9.83
N ASP A 333 -14.89 21.78 -9.95
CA ASP A 333 -15.63 23.03 -9.84
C ASP A 333 -15.51 23.64 -8.44
N SER A 334 -15.56 22.81 -7.40
CA SER A 334 -15.41 23.26 -6.00
C SER A 334 -14.02 23.83 -5.72
N VAL A 335 -12.95 23.20 -6.23
CA VAL A 335 -11.59 23.73 -6.13
C VAL A 335 -11.48 25.08 -6.85
N ARG A 336 -12.08 25.21 -8.04
CA ARG A 336 -12.08 26.48 -8.81
C ARG A 336 -12.76 27.60 -8.04
N VAL A 337 -13.90 27.33 -7.41
CA VAL A 337 -14.62 28.33 -6.58
C VAL A 337 -13.77 28.70 -5.37
N ALA A 338 -13.15 27.74 -4.70
CA ALA A 338 -12.30 28.01 -3.53
C ALA A 338 -11.08 28.88 -3.84
N LEU A 339 -10.57 28.87 -5.09
CA LEU A 339 -9.49 29.75 -5.54
C LEU A 339 -9.94 31.17 -5.86
N GLU A 340 -11.23 31.40 -6.07
CA GLU A 340 -11.80 32.72 -6.37
C GLU A 340 -12.22 33.49 -5.11
N ASP A 341 -12.43 32.82 -3.96
CA ASP A 341 -12.84 33.38 -2.68
C ASP A 341 -11.64 33.94 -1.88
#